data_76fca41d243b5147d02d8b4d22d6a91d
#
_entry.id   76fca41d243b5147d02d8b4d22d6a91d
#
_cell.length_a   1.000
_cell.length_b   1.000
_cell.length_c   1.000
_cell.angle_alpha   90.00
_cell.angle_beta   90.00
_cell.angle_gamma   90.00
#
_symmetry.space_group_name_H-M   'P 1'
#
loop_
_entity.id
_entity.type
_entity.pdbx_description
1 polymer ?
#
loop_
_entity_poly.entity_id
_entity_poly.type
_entity_poly.pdbx_seq_one_letter_code
_entity_poly.pdbx_strand_id
1 'polypeptide(L)'
;FLKRAQQAIEIIALDGTTVAAGNVINAAGLNAPQVASLIEGLDAKHVPPTFWAKGNYFTLSGKSPFSRLIYPVPEAAGLGVHLTIDLGGQAKFGPDVQWVDSPDDLLVDPNRGDAFYAEVRKYWPALQSGALVPGYAGIRPKIQAPDEPARDFLIQGRAVHGVAGLVNLFGIESPGLTS
;
A
#
# COMPACT_ATOMS: atom_id res chain seq x y z
N PHE A 1 -20.20 -5.37 10.53
CA PHE A 1 -20.90 -4.31 11.27
C PHE A 1 -20.35 -4.26 12.70
N LEU A 2 -20.10 -3.07 13.22
CA LEU A 2 -19.55 -2.88 14.57
C LEU A 2 -20.57 -2.06 15.38
N LYS A 3 -21.11 -2.65 16.45
CA LYS A 3 -22.04 -2.01 17.38
C LYS A 3 -21.37 -1.75 18.73
N ARG A 4 -21.79 -0.70 19.39
CA ARG A 4 -21.37 -0.39 20.76
C ARG A 4 -22.31 -1.05 21.78
N ALA A 5 -21.82 -1.99 22.57
CA ALA A 5 -22.44 -2.47 23.79
C ALA A 5 -21.85 -1.69 24.99
N GLN A 6 -22.51 -1.66 26.15
CA GLN A 6 -22.21 -0.76 27.28
C GLN A 6 -20.73 -0.65 27.69
N GLN A 7 -19.90 -1.69 27.48
CA GLN A 7 -18.45 -1.69 27.76
C GLN A 7 -17.62 -2.44 26.70
N ALA A 8 -18.22 -2.83 25.57
CA ALA A 8 -17.57 -3.61 24.52
C ALA A 8 -17.99 -3.11 23.14
N ILE A 9 -17.20 -3.44 22.14
CA ILE A 9 -17.53 -3.29 20.72
C ILE A 9 -17.92 -4.67 20.22
N GLU A 10 -19.14 -4.81 19.67
CA GLU A 10 -19.57 -6.04 19.00
C GLU A 10 -19.16 -6.00 17.54
N ILE A 11 -18.40 -6.99 17.11
CA ILE A 11 -18.01 -7.23 15.72
C ILE A 11 -18.94 -8.31 15.18
N ILE A 12 -19.73 -7.95 14.15
CA ILE A 12 -20.65 -8.87 13.49
C ILE A 12 -20.10 -9.20 12.10
N ALA A 13 -19.70 -10.44 11.90
CA ALA A 13 -19.23 -10.94 10.61
C ALA A 13 -20.40 -11.18 9.63
N LEU A 14 -20.09 -11.37 8.36
CA LEU A 14 -21.10 -11.56 7.30
C LEU A 14 -21.88 -12.87 7.47
N ASP A 15 -21.30 -13.87 8.10
CA ASP A 15 -21.94 -15.15 8.42
C ASP A 15 -22.81 -15.10 9.68
N GLY A 16 -22.92 -13.92 10.30
CA GLY A 16 -23.68 -13.70 11.55
C GLY A 16 -22.90 -13.99 12.82
N THR A 17 -21.65 -14.45 12.74
CA THR A 17 -20.79 -14.63 13.93
C THR A 17 -20.59 -13.30 14.63
N THR A 18 -20.77 -13.29 15.95
CA THR A 18 -20.58 -12.09 16.79
C THR A 18 -19.45 -12.28 17.78
N VAL A 19 -18.56 -11.29 17.88
CA VAL A 19 -17.48 -11.23 18.84
C VAL A 19 -17.58 -9.93 19.63
N ALA A 20 -17.61 -10.01 20.96
CA ALA A 20 -17.54 -8.84 21.84
C ALA A 20 -16.08 -8.60 22.26
N ALA A 21 -15.56 -7.41 22.01
CA ALA A 21 -14.20 -7.03 22.32
C ALA A 21 -14.15 -5.72 23.11
N GLY A 22 -13.32 -5.65 24.14
CA GLY A 22 -13.07 -4.41 24.90
C GLY A 22 -12.31 -3.37 24.08
N ASN A 23 -11.43 -3.82 23.18
CA ASN A 23 -10.69 -2.98 22.26
C ASN A 23 -10.70 -3.60 20.86
N VAL A 24 -10.83 -2.75 19.84
CA VAL A 24 -10.79 -3.10 18.43
C VAL A 24 -9.76 -2.22 17.72
N ILE A 25 -8.87 -2.83 16.98
CA ILE A 25 -7.90 -2.13 16.13
C ILE A 25 -8.28 -2.40 14.68
N ASN A 26 -8.72 -1.36 13.98
CA ASN A 26 -8.97 -1.42 12.56
C ASN A 26 -7.63 -1.28 11.80
N ALA A 27 -7.04 -2.40 11.47
CA ALA A 27 -5.81 -2.53 10.68
C ALA A 27 -6.10 -3.16 9.30
N ALA A 28 -7.24 -2.82 8.69
CA ALA A 28 -7.74 -3.46 7.47
C ALA A 28 -7.04 -2.96 6.17
N GLY A 29 -5.96 -2.20 6.27
CA GLY A 29 -5.16 -1.78 5.11
C GLY A 29 -5.98 -1.00 4.09
N LEU A 30 -6.08 -1.50 2.85
CA LEU A 30 -6.87 -0.89 1.77
C LEU A 30 -8.34 -0.68 2.14
N ASN A 31 -8.90 -1.53 3.01
CA ASN A 31 -10.29 -1.48 3.43
C ASN A 31 -10.50 -0.75 4.77
N ALA A 32 -9.46 -0.21 5.39
CA ALA A 32 -9.59 0.41 6.71
C ALA A 32 -10.61 1.57 6.74
N PRO A 33 -10.69 2.48 5.76
CA PRO A 33 -11.73 3.51 5.71
C PRO A 33 -13.14 2.91 5.54
N GLN A 34 -13.29 1.86 4.72
CA GLN A 34 -14.56 1.18 4.54
C GLN A 34 -15.03 0.50 5.84
N VAL A 35 -14.12 -0.19 6.55
CA VAL A 35 -14.43 -0.77 7.87
C VAL A 35 -14.83 0.32 8.85
N ALA A 36 -14.11 1.44 8.86
CA ALA A 36 -14.42 2.57 9.74
C ALA A 36 -15.83 3.13 9.49
N SER A 37 -16.27 3.21 8.23
CA SER A 37 -17.61 3.69 7.88
C SER A 37 -18.76 2.78 8.37
N LEU A 38 -18.45 1.53 8.75
CA LEU A 38 -19.41 0.57 9.30
C LEU A 38 -19.50 0.63 10.84
N ILE A 39 -18.73 1.50 11.49
CA ILE A 39 -18.66 1.58 12.96
C ILE A 39 -19.75 2.52 13.46
N GLU A 40 -20.69 1.96 14.23
CA GLU A 40 -21.75 2.74 14.85
C GLU A 40 -21.17 3.78 15.84
N GLY A 41 -21.62 5.04 15.69
CA GLY A 41 -21.17 6.15 16.53
C GLY A 41 -19.83 6.79 16.15
N LEU A 42 -19.19 6.33 15.07
CA LEU A 42 -18.05 7.03 14.47
C LEU A 42 -18.58 8.07 13.47
N ASP A 43 -18.27 9.35 13.72
CA ASP A 43 -18.63 10.44 12.80
C ASP A 43 -17.82 10.31 11.49
N ALA A 44 -18.51 10.44 10.35
CA ALA A 44 -17.91 10.31 9.02
C ALA A 44 -16.72 11.27 8.76
N LYS A 45 -16.66 12.42 9.45
CA LYS A 45 -15.52 13.35 9.36
C LYS A 45 -14.18 12.73 9.80
N HIS A 46 -14.23 11.62 10.57
CA HIS A 46 -13.04 10.89 11.01
C HIS A 46 -12.63 9.77 10.05
N VAL A 47 -13.40 9.54 8.98
CA VAL A 47 -13.06 8.57 7.95
C VAL A 47 -12.39 9.29 6.78
N PRO A 48 -11.08 9.05 6.53
CA PRO A 48 -10.39 9.73 5.44
C PRO A 48 -10.88 9.23 4.08
N PRO A 49 -10.71 10.03 3.02
CA PRO A 49 -10.92 9.55 1.66
C PRO A 49 -9.96 8.41 1.32
N THR A 50 -10.33 7.61 0.32
CA THR A 50 -9.54 6.47 -0.12
C THR A 50 -9.07 6.68 -1.56
N PHE A 51 -7.77 6.55 -1.76
CA PHE A 51 -7.13 6.55 -3.06
C PHE A 51 -6.16 5.37 -3.15
N TRP A 52 -5.84 4.92 -4.35
CA TRP A 52 -5.00 3.76 -4.58
C TRP A 52 -3.83 4.09 -5.48
N ALA A 53 -2.62 3.89 -4.96
CA ALA A 53 -1.39 4.04 -5.74
C ALA A 53 -0.81 2.65 -6.02
N LYS A 54 -0.94 2.21 -7.27
CA LYS A 54 -0.35 0.97 -7.76
C LYS A 54 1.15 1.16 -7.96
N GLY A 55 1.93 0.23 -7.42
CA GLY A 55 3.35 0.07 -7.72
C GLY A 55 3.57 -1.12 -8.63
N ASN A 56 4.03 -0.88 -9.84
CA ASN A 56 4.32 -1.94 -10.79
C ASN A 56 5.77 -2.42 -10.64
N TYR A 57 5.98 -3.71 -10.85
CA TYR A 57 7.30 -4.33 -10.83
C TYR A 57 7.55 -5.10 -12.11
N PHE A 58 8.78 -4.99 -12.63
CA PHE A 58 9.27 -5.77 -13.74
C PHE A 58 10.33 -6.76 -13.26
N THR A 59 10.33 -7.94 -13.85
CA THR A 59 11.27 -9.02 -13.53
C THR A 59 12.33 -9.10 -14.62
N LEU A 60 13.59 -9.32 -14.24
CA LEU A 60 14.66 -9.56 -15.19
C LEU A 60 14.51 -10.94 -15.84
N SER A 61 14.48 -10.99 -17.15
CA SER A 61 14.65 -12.25 -17.89
C SER A 61 16.12 -12.66 -17.85
N GLY A 62 16.40 -13.79 -17.22
CA GLY A 62 17.75 -14.30 -17.06
C GLY A 62 18.38 -14.05 -15.69
N LYS A 63 19.69 -14.28 -15.58
CA LYS A 63 20.42 -14.21 -14.32
C LYS A 63 20.74 -12.77 -13.92
N SER A 64 20.50 -12.45 -12.67
CA SER A 64 20.91 -11.16 -12.09
C SER A 64 22.44 -11.01 -12.06
N PRO A 65 23.00 -9.88 -12.52
CA PRO A 65 24.41 -9.59 -12.35
C PRO A 65 24.72 -9.10 -10.91
N PHE A 66 23.70 -8.83 -10.12
CA PHE A 66 23.82 -8.30 -8.76
C PHE A 66 23.55 -9.38 -7.73
N SER A 67 24.27 -9.32 -6.63
CA SER A 67 24.09 -10.18 -5.45
C SER A 67 23.50 -9.42 -4.25
N ARG A 68 23.17 -8.12 -4.43
CA ARG A 68 22.65 -7.25 -3.38
C ARG A 68 21.52 -6.38 -3.93
N LEU A 69 20.68 -5.87 -3.02
CA LEU A 69 19.65 -4.89 -3.33
C LEU A 69 20.30 -3.56 -3.72
N ILE A 70 19.70 -2.82 -4.66
CA ILE A 70 20.13 -1.48 -5.06
C ILE A 70 18.97 -0.52 -4.87
N TYR A 71 19.18 0.48 -4.05
CA TYR A 71 18.23 1.56 -3.79
C TYR A 71 18.88 2.86 -4.26
N PRO A 72 18.49 3.39 -5.42
CA PRO A 72 18.93 4.70 -5.87
C PRO A 72 18.61 5.79 -4.85
N VAL A 73 19.42 6.85 -4.84
CA VAL A 73 19.12 8.04 -4.02
C VAL A 73 17.77 8.60 -4.50
N PRO A 74 16.85 8.96 -3.59
CA PRO A 74 15.57 9.56 -3.98
C PRO A 74 15.78 10.83 -4.79
N GLU A 75 15.08 10.92 -5.93
CA GLU A 75 15.02 12.13 -6.76
C GLU A 75 13.77 12.94 -6.39
N ALA A 76 13.74 14.22 -6.76
CA ALA A 76 12.62 15.12 -6.46
C ALA A 76 11.25 14.63 -7.00
N ALA A 77 11.27 13.78 -8.02
CA ALA A 77 10.06 13.22 -8.65
C ALA A 77 9.68 11.80 -8.18
N GLY A 78 10.43 11.19 -7.24
CA GLY A 78 10.10 9.85 -6.75
C GLY A 78 11.28 9.11 -6.10
N LEU A 79 11.02 7.88 -5.64
CA LEU A 79 12.02 7.05 -4.95
C LEU A 79 13.05 6.39 -5.89
N GLY A 80 12.93 6.58 -7.21
CA GLY A 80 13.68 5.82 -8.20
C GLY A 80 13.22 4.35 -8.28
N VAL A 81 13.64 3.65 -9.33
CA VAL A 81 13.35 2.22 -9.50
C VAL A 81 14.40 1.40 -8.77
N HIS A 82 13.98 0.72 -7.69
CA HIS A 82 14.86 -0.14 -6.91
C HIS A 82 15.15 -1.45 -7.66
N LEU A 83 16.27 -2.08 -7.36
CA LEU A 83 16.52 -3.48 -7.67
C LEU A 83 16.39 -4.29 -6.38
N THR A 84 15.52 -5.28 -6.39
CA THR A 84 15.38 -6.28 -5.32
C THR A 84 15.67 -7.66 -5.87
N ILE A 85 16.09 -8.57 -5.00
CA ILE A 85 16.38 -9.97 -5.35
C ILE A 85 15.54 -10.83 -4.41
N ASP A 86 14.71 -11.70 -4.97
CA ASP A 86 13.93 -12.63 -4.17
C ASP A 86 14.77 -13.83 -3.69
N LEU A 87 14.15 -14.68 -2.87
CA LEU A 87 14.82 -15.85 -2.31
C LEU A 87 15.28 -16.87 -3.39
N GLY A 88 14.69 -16.83 -4.58
CA GLY A 88 15.10 -17.63 -5.74
C GLY A 88 16.25 -17.02 -6.53
N GLY A 89 16.73 -15.83 -6.15
CA GLY A 89 17.78 -15.11 -6.87
C GLY A 89 17.29 -14.30 -8.08
N GLN A 90 15.94 -14.19 -8.25
CA GLN A 90 15.35 -13.44 -9.35
C GLN A 90 15.38 -11.93 -9.06
N ALA A 91 15.96 -11.16 -9.97
CA ALA A 91 15.97 -9.70 -9.88
C ALA A 91 14.62 -9.11 -10.30
N LYS A 92 14.15 -8.14 -9.53
CA LYS A 92 12.92 -7.38 -9.75
C LYS A 92 13.22 -5.89 -9.64
N PHE A 93 12.63 -5.11 -10.52
CA PHE A 93 12.78 -3.67 -10.59
C PHE A 93 11.45 -2.99 -10.29
N GLY A 94 11.47 -2.00 -9.44
CA GLY A 94 10.28 -1.27 -9.03
C GLY A 94 10.32 -0.80 -7.58
N PRO A 95 9.22 -0.22 -7.13
CA PRO A 95 8.03 0.08 -7.93
C PRO A 95 8.16 1.42 -8.68
N ASP A 96 7.29 1.60 -9.66
CA ASP A 96 6.85 2.92 -10.09
C ASP A 96 5.63 3.38 -9.26
N VAL A 97 4.96 4.45 -9.69
CA VAL A 97 3.68 4.90 -9.11
C VAL A 97 2.67 5.11 -10.24
N GLN A 98 1.51 4.47 -10.07
CA GLN A 98 0.36 4.64 -10.96
C GLN A 98 -0.90 4.77 -10.10
N TRP A 99 -1.61 5.89 -10.21
CA TRP A 99 -2.91 6.03 -9.58
C TRP A 99 -3.95 5.23 -10.34
N VAL A 100 -4.81 4.52 -9.63
CA VAL A 100 -5.83 3.62 -10.17
C VAL A 100 -7.17 3.84 -9.48
N ASP A 101 -8.26 3.48 -10.18
CA ASP A 101 -9.63 3.65 -9.67
C ASP A 101 -10.13 2.44 -8.88
N SER A 102 -9.36 1.34 -8.86
CA SER A 102 -9.73 0.11 -8.16
C SER A 102 -8.51 -0.52 -7.46
N PRO A 103 -8.68 -1.01 -6.21
CA PRO A 103 -7.64 -1.78 -5.53
C PRO A 103 -7.39 -3.16 -6.16
N ASP A 104 -8.26 -3.62 -7.07
CA ASP A 104 -8.16 -4.90 -7.74
C ASP A 104 -7.38 -4.82 -9.08
N ASP A 105 -7.00 -3.61 -9.51
CA ASP A 105 -6.18 -3.42 -10.70
C ASP A 105 -4.72 -3.80 -10.43
N LEU A 106 -4.42 -5.08 -10.52
CA LEU A 106 -3.08 -5.65 -10.33
C LEU A 106 -2.37 -6.01 -11.65
N LEU A 107 -2.96 -5.67 -12.79
CA LEU A 107 -2.34 -5.94 -14.09
C LEU A 107 -1.20 -4.97 -14.37
N VAL A 108 -0.02 -5.50 -14.64
CA VAL A 108 1.14 -4.68 -15.05
C VAL A 108 1.08 -4.47 -16.56
N ASP A 109 0.95 -3.22 -16.99
CA ASP A 109 1.02 -2.85 -18.42
C ASP A 109 2.46 -2.99 -18.92
N PRO A 110 2.72 -3.86 -19.95
CA PRO A 110 4.04 -4.04 -20.51
C PRO A 110 4.68 -2.75 -21.05
N ASN A 111 3.87 -1.81 -21.53
CA ASN A 111 4.38 -0.54 -22.10
C ASN A 111 5.03 0.37 -21.06
N ARG A 112 4.74 0.17 -19.77
CA ARG A 112 5.43 0.91 -18.70
C ARG A 112 6.91 0.53 -18.57
N GLY A 113 7.33 -0.59 -19.13
CA GLY A 113 8.71 -1.07 -19.11
C GLY A 113 9.71 -0.07 -19.67
N ASP A 114 9.33 0.76 -20.64
CA ASP A 114 10.24 1.75 -21.25
C ASP A 114 10.76 2.75 -20.21
N ALA A 115 9.92 3.23 -19.31
CA ALA A 115 10.33 4.11 -18.22
C ALA A 115 11.30 3.40 -17.25
N PHE A 116 11.10 2.10 -17.00
CA PHE A 116 12.00 1.32 -16.15
C PHE A 116 13.39 1.16 -16.75
N TYR A 117 13.50 0.98 -18.08
CA TYR A 117 14.82 0.93 -18.74
C TYR A 117 15.59 2.23 -18.51
N ALA A 118 14.95 3.38 -18.65
CA ALA A 118 15.58 4.67 -18.43
C ALA A 118 16.15 4.80 -17.01
N GLU A 119 15.34 4.43 -15.99
CA GLU A 119 15.75 4.51 -14.60
C GLU A 119 16.83 3.49 -14.22
N VAL A 120 16.68 2.23 -14.61
CA VAL A 120 17.62 1.18 -14.28
C VAL A 120 18.99 1.41 -14.94
N ARG A 121 19.02 1.94 -16.16
CA ARG A 121 20.28 2.23 -16.87
C ARG A 121 21.09 3.34 -16.22
N LYS A 122 20.53 4.13 -15.32
CA LYS A 122 21.30 5.11 -14.52
C LYS A 122 22.36 4.40 -13.65
N TYR A 123 22.06 3.22 -13.11
CA TYR A 123 22.98 2.43 -12.30
C TYR A 123 23.44 1.12 -12.95
N TRP A 124 22.76 0.66 -13.98
CA TRP A 124 23.14 -0.51 -14.78
C TRP A 124 23.01 -0.24 -16.28
N PRO A 125 23.97 0.50 -16.89
CA PRO A 125 23.94 0.85 -18.31
C PRO A 125 23.88 -0.35 -19.26
N ALA A 126 24.40 -1.52 -18.83
CA ALA A 126 24.43 -2.74 -19.65
C ALA A 126 23.09 -3.49 -19.75
N LEU A 127 22.01 -2.98 -19.13
CA LEU A 127 20.70 -3.60 -19.23
C LEU A 127 20.22 -3.69 -20.68
N GLN A 128 20.06 -4.91 -21.18
CA GLN A 128 19.64 -5.18 -22.56
C GLN A 128 18.16 -4.82 -22.75
N SER A 129 17.83 -4.26 -23.90
CA SER A 129 16.43 -4.05 -24.29
C SER A 129 15.71 -5.41 -24.42
N GLY A 130 14.45 -5.47 -23.99
CA GLY A 130 13.65 -6.71 -23.97
C GLY A 130 13.94 -7.63 -22.76
N ALA A 131 14.88 -7.28 -21.87
CA ALA A 131 15.20 -8.10 -20.71
C ALA A 131 14.23 -7.92 -19.53
N LEU A 132 13.43 -6.87 -19.52
CA LEU A 132 12.41 -6.64 -18.48
C LEU A 132 11.07 -7.19 -18.96
N VAL A 133 10.46 -8.05 -18.15
CA VAL A 133 9.13 -8.59 -18.38
C VAL A 133 8.20 -8.16 -17.25
N PRO A 134 6.89 -7.92 -17.52
CA PRO A 134 5.93 -7.62 -16.47
C PRO A 134 5.99 -8.66 -15.34
N GLY A 135 6.10 -8.19 -14.12
CA GLY A 135 6.15 -9.02 -12.93
C GLY A 135 4.82 -8.99 -12.19
N TYR A 136 4.78 -8.31 -11.05
CA TYR A 136 3.58 -8.14 -10.23
C TYR A 136 3.35 -6.66 -9.91
N ALA A 137 2.17 -6.36 -9.38
CA ALA A 137 1.86 -5.06 -8.82
C ALA A 137 1.34 -5.19 -7.39
N GLY A 138 1.49 -4.13 -6.62
CA GLY A 138 0.88 -3.97 -5.30
C GLY A 138 0.17 -2.63 -5.20
N ILE A 139 -0.90 -2.57 -4.41
CA ILE A 139 -1.65 -1.34 -4.18
C ILE A 139 -1.30 -0.77 -2.80
N ARG A 140 -1.00 0.51 -2.75
CA ARG A 140 -0.78 1.26 -1.52
C ARG A 140 -2.05 2.02 -1.15
N PRO A 141 -2.54 1.90 0.10
CA PRO A 141 -3.63 2.72 0.59
C PRO A 141 -3.15 4.18 0.74
N LYS A 142 -3.79 5.09 0.04
CA LYS A 142 -3.53 6.52 0.15
C LYS A 142 -4.75 7.22 0.73
N ILE A 143 -4.49 8.22 1.59
CA ILE A 143 -5.49 9.05 2.24
C ILE A 143 -5.42 10.50 1.76
N GLN A 144 -4.69 10.75 0.69
CA GLN A 144 -4.61 12.03 -0.02
C GLN A 144 -4.79 11.81 -1.52
N ALA A 145 -5.28 12.82 -2.21
CA ALA A 145 -5.44 12.81 -3.67
C ALA A 145 -4.08 12.79 -4.41
N PRO A 146 -4.06 12.39 -5.70
CA PRO A 146 -2.82 12.31 -6.50
C PRO A 146 -2.02 13.61 -6.59
N ASP A 147 -2.70 14.75 -6.53
CA ASP A 147 -2.16 16.10 -6.64
C ASP A 147 -1.87 16.76 -5.27
N GLU A 148 -2.18 16.05 -4.17
CA GLU A 148 -1.88 16.51 -2.82
C GLU A 148 -0.51 16.01 -2.34
N PRO A 149 0.15 16.73 -1.42
CA PRO A 149 1.36 16.25 -0.76
C PRO A 149 1.13 14.91 -0.05
N ALA A 150 2.15 14.05 -0.04
CA ALA A 150 2.10 12.78 0.67
C ALA A 150 1.78 13.02 2.16
N ARG A 151 0.81 12.26 2.69
CA ARG A 151 0.44 12.27 4.10
C ARG A 151 1.10 11.10 4.81
N ASP A 152 1.43 11.33 6.08
CA ASP A 152 1.88 10.28 6.98
C ASP A 152 0.71 9.36 7.41
N PHE A 153 1.03 8.26 8.07
CA PHE A 153 0.06 7.36 8.67
C PHE A 153 -0.89 8.10 9.58
N LEU A 154 -2.18 7.86 9.44
CA LEU A 154 -3.21 8.47 10.27
C LEU A 154 -3.70 7.46 11.31
N ILE A 155 -3.22 7.62 12.54
CA ILE A 155 -3.61 6.79 13.68
C ILE A 155 -4.59 7.59 14.54
N GLN A 156 -5.81 7.08 14.70
CA GLN A 156 -6.86 7.73 15.44
C GLN A 156 -7.36 6.85 16.58
N GLY A 157 -7.31 7.37 17.78
CA GLY A 157 -7.89 6.77 18.98
C GLY A 157 -9.05 7.58 19.54
N ARG A 158 -9.53 7.19 20.73
CA ARG A 158 -10.65 7.83 21.43
C ARG A 158 -10.51 9.36 21.55
N ALA A 159 -9.32 9.86 21.78
CA ALA A 159 -9.10 11.30 21.94
C ALA A 159 -9.45 12.12 20.68
N VAL A 160 -9.40 11.47 19.50
CA VAL A 160 -9.72 12.09 18.20
C VAL A 160 -11.20 11.92 17.84
N HIS A 161 -11.73 10.68 17.90
CA HIS A 161 -13.07 10.37 17.40
C HIS A 161 -14.11 10.05 18.49
N GLY A 162 -13.73 10.05 19.76
CA GLY A 162 -14.65 9.88 20.90
C GLY A 162 -15.09 8.43 21.18
N VAL A 163 -14.89 7.47 20.27
CA VAL A 163 -15.33 6.07 20.42
C VAL A 163 -14.36 5.33 21.34
N ALA A 164 -14.83 4.91 22.52
CA ALA A 164 -14.00 4.18 23.47
C ALA A 164 -13.69 2.77 22.95
N GLY A 165 -12.44 2.32 23.15
CA GLY A 165 -11.96 0.99 22.74
C GLY A 165 -11.66 0.85 21.26
N LEU A 166 -11.82 1.89 20.43
CA LEU A 166 -11.50 1.85 19.01
C LEU A 166 -10.18 2.54 18.71
N VAL A 167 -9.37 1.91 17.87
CA VAL A 167 -8.20 2.53 17.22
C VAL A 167 -8.31 2.26 15.71
N ASN A 168 -8.22 3.32 14.91
CA ASN A 168 -8.17 3.22 13.45
C ASN A 168 -6.74 3.48 12.98
N LEU A 169 -6.26 2.64 12.04
CA LEU A 169 -4.98 2.78 11.36
C LEU A 169 -5.26 2.99 9.86
N PHE A 170 -5.07 4.22 9.38
CA PHE A 170 -5.31 4.57 7.98
C PHE A 170 -4.01 4.92 7.26
N GLY A 171 -3.96 4.63 5.96
CA GLY A 171 -2.83 4.96 5.11
C GLY A 171 -1.55 4.21 5.47
N ILE A 172 -1.65 3.08 6.18
CA ILE A 172 -0.48 2.29 6.54
C ILE A 172 0.06 1.59 5.28
N GLU A 173 1.17 2.08 4.79
CA GLU A 173 1.89 1.56 3.63
C GLU A 173 3.37 1.28 3.97
N SER A 174 4.20 0.99 2.98
CA SER A 174 5.65 0.80 3.22
C SER A 174 6.28 2.08 3.83
N PRO A 175 7.05 1.97 4.94
CA PRO A 175 7.53 0.77 5.62
C PRO A 175 6.65 0.28 6.79
N GLY A 176 5.34 0.44 6.75
CA GLY A 176 4.40 0.20 7.85
C GLY A 176 4.54 -1.16 8.55
N LEU A 177 5.01 -2.21 7.86
CA LEU A 177 5.26 -3.51 8.49
C LEU A 177 6.39 -3.47 9.54
N THR A 178 7.29 -2.51 9.42
CA THR A 178 8.49 -2.40 10.27
C THR A 178 8.54 -1.10 11.07
N SER A 179 7.44 -0.36 11.08
CA SER A 179 7.29 0.93 11.80
C SER A 179 6.83 0.74 13.23
#